data_bec4d858213ad1c6becd83a9977ff6c4
#
_entry.id   bec4d858213ad1c6becd83a9977ff6c4
#
_cell.length_a   1.000
_cell.length_b   1.000
_cell.length_c   1.000
_cell.angle_alpha   90.00
_cell.angle_beta   90.00
_cell.angle_gamma   90.00
#
_symmetry.space_group_name_H-M   'P 1'
#
loop_
_entity.id
_entity.type
_entity.pdbx_description
1 polymer ?
#
loop_
_entity_poly.entity_id
_entity_poly.type
_entity_poly.pdbx_seq_one_letter_code
_entity_poly.pdbx_strand_id
1 'polypeptide(L)' 'RMQEWHTYVDGNGPFEGKIINIQSDGHLIMLDSSGNEHRYAFGELKYIIQ' A
#
# COMPACT_ATOMS: atom_id res chain seq x y z
N ARG A 1 1.31 5.70 7.56
CA ARG A 1 2.70 5.88 7.87
C ARG A 1 3.58 5.41 6.75
N MET A 2 4.34 6.33 6.22
CA MET A 2 5.25 6.03 5.13
C MET A 2 6.47 5.30 5.67
N GLN A 3 7.03 4.43 4.86
CA GLN A 3 8.28 3.74 5.14
C GLN A 3 8.20 2.69 6.26
N GLU A 4 6.99 2.31 6.65
CA GLU A 4 6.80 1.24 7.64
C GLU A 4 6.02 0.09 7.01
N TRP A 5 6.39 -1.13 7.36
CA TRP A 5 5.70 -2.32 6.87
C TRP A 5 4.44 -2.57 7.67
N HIS A 6 3.34 -2.73 6.96
CA HIS A 6 2.04 -3.03 7.56
C HIS A 6 1.31 -4.01 6.68
N THR A 7 0.25 -4.60 7.21
CA THR A 7 -0.64 -5.46 6.43
C THR A 7 -1.75 -4.62 5.83
N TYR A 8 -1.88 -4.71 4.52
CA TYR A 8 -2.93 -4.03 3.76
C TYR A 8 -3.77 -5.04 3.03
N VAL A 9 -4.98 -4.64 2.65
CA VAL A 9 -5.88 -5.48 1.85
C VAL A 9 -6.19 -4.76 0.54
N ASP A 10 -6.02 -5.45 -0.57
CA ASP A 10 -6.47 -5.00 -1.87
C ASP A 10 -7.47 -6.01 -2.44
N GLY A 11 -7.78 -5.89 -3.71
CA GLY A 11 -8.74 -6.78 -4.36
C GLY A 11 -8.32 -8.25 -4.40
N ASN A 12 -7.04 -8.53 -4.18
CA ASN A 12 -6.51 -9.90 -4.19
C ASN A 12 -6.33 -10.47 -2.78
N GLY A 13 -6.61 -9.69 -1.74
CA GLY A 13 -6.51 -10.14 -0.37
C GLY A 13 -5.41 -9.42 0.40
N PRO A 14 -5.05 -9.93 1.60
CA PRO A 14 -4.06 -9.25 2.43
C PRO A 14 -2.63 -9.42 1.91
N PHE A 15 -1.83 -8.39 2.10
CA PHE A 15 -0.41 -8.44 1.74
C PHE A 15 0.37 -7.50 2.66
N GLU A 16 1.66 -7.77 2.81
CA GLU A 16 2.55 -6.87 3.53
C GLU A 16 3.16 -5.87 2.57
N GLY A 17 3.11 -4.59 2.95
CA GLY A 17 3.64 -3.54 2.12
C GLY A 17 3.98 -2.32 2.93
N LYS A 18 4.61 -1.36 2.26
CA LYS A 18 4.87 -0.06 2.87
C LYS A 18 4.62 1.03 1.83
N ILE A 19 4.13 2.17 2.30
CA ILE A 19 3.89 3.33 1.45
C ILE A 19 5.23 4.02 1.26
N ILE A 20 5.67 4.14 0.01
CA ILE A 20 6.93 4.80 -0.30
C ILE A 20 6.72 6.18 -0.92
N ASN A 21 5.51 6.47 -1.40
CA ASN A 21 5.21 7.78 -1.94
C ASN A 21 3.71 7.99 -2.00
N ILE A 22 3.29 9.25 -1.92
CA ILE A 22 1.90 9.65 -2.12
C ILE A 22 1.93 10.71 -3.22
N GLN A 23 1.25 10.40 -4.33
CA GLN A 23 1.22 11.31 -5.48
C GLN A 23 0.16 12.38 -5.29
N SER A 24 0.39 13.52 -5.93
CA SER A 24 -0.51 14.67 -5.81
C SER A 24 -1.90 14.39 -6.38
N ASP A 25 -2.03 13.39 -7.25
CA ASP A 25 -3.32 13.00 -7.83
C ASP A 25 -4.11 12.05 -6.95
N GLY A 26 -3.61 11.76 -5.74
CA GLY A 26 -4.32 10.91 -4.80
C GLY A 26 -3.96 9.44 -4.88
N HIS A 27 -2.92 9.09 -5.62
CA HIS A 27 -2.47 7.71 -5.68
C HIS A 27 -1.38 7.43 -4.67
N LEU A 28 -1.39 6.20 -4.15
CA LEU A 28 -0.36 5.70 -3.25
C LEU A 28 0.57 4.79 -4.02
N ILE A 29 1.86 4.96 -3.81
CA ILE A 29 2.85 4.03 -4.34
C ILE A 29 3.33 3.17 -3.18
N MET A 30 3.20 1.87 -3.33
CA MET A 30 3.53 0.90 -2.29
C MET A 30 4.58 -0.07 -2.78
N LEU A 31 5.40 -0.53 -1.85
CA LEU A 31 6.36 -1.60 -2.11
C LEU A 31 5.91 -2.83 -1.35
N ASP A 32 5.81 -3.98 -2.03
CA ASP A 32 5.46 -5.22 -1.36
C ASP A 32 6.71 -5.94 -0.83
N SER A 33 6.50 -7.04 -0.12
CA SER A 33 7.61 -7.78 0.49
C SER A 33 8.51 -8.47 -0.53
N SER A 34 8.04 -8.58 -1.77
CA SER A 34 8.83 -9.15 -2.87
C SER A 34 9.67 -8.10 -3.60
N GLY A 35 9.51 -6.82 -3.23
CA GLY A 35 10.24 -5.73 -3.85
C GLY A 35 9.56 -5.13 -5.07
N ASN A 36 8.30 -5.45 -5.31
CA ASN A 36 7.54 -4.90 -6.42
C ASN A 36 6.76 -3.67 -5.99
N GLU A 37 6.72 -2.66 -6.87
CA GLU A 37 5.94 -1.46 -6.61
C GLU A 37 4.52 -1.63 -7.13
N HIS A 38 3.58 -1.08 -6.37
CA HIS A 38 2.16 -1.09 -6.70
C HIS A 38 1.61 0.31 -6.56
N ARG A 39 0.65 0.65 -7.42
CA ARG A 39 0.02 1.96 -7.42
C ARG A 39 -1.47 1.77 -7.16
N TYR A 40 -1.97 2.44 -6.14
CA TYR A 40 -3.38 2.34 -5.75
C TYR A 40 -4.01 3.71 -5.65
N ALA A 41 -5.26 3.82 -6.08
CA ALA A 41 -6.05 5.00 -5.78
C ALA A 41 -6.57 4.90 -4.35
N PHE A 42 -6.84 6.06 -3.73
CA PHE A 42 -7.51 6.04 -2.42
C PHE A 42 -8.82 5.28 -2.55
N GLY A 43 -9.10 4.43 -1.58
CA GLY A 43 -10.30 3.63 -1.59
C GLY A 43 -10.12 2.23 -2.13
N GLU A 44 -9.05 1.99 -2.88
CA GLU A 44 -8.75 0.65 -3.37
C GLU A 44 -7.98 -0.18 -2.34
N LEU A 45 -7.40 0.48 -1.36
CA LEU A 45 -6.52 -0.15 -0.39
C LEU A 45 -7.07 0.06 1.00
N LYS A 46 -7.10 -1.00 1.80
CA LYS A 46 -7.52 -0.91 3.19
C LYS A 46 -6.37 -1.27 4.09
N TYR A 47 -6.23 -0.50 5.16
CA TYR A 47 -5.21 -0.72 6.16
C TYR A 47 -5.77 -1.60 7.26
N ILE A 48 -5.07 -2.66 7.58
CA ILE A 48 -5.45 -3.54 8.68
C ILE A 48 -4.63 -3.16 9.89
N ILE A 49 -5.31 -2.78 10.96
CA ILE A 49 -4.67 -2.46 12.22
C ILE A 49 -4.56 -3.74 13.02
N GLN A 50 -3.37 -4.09 13.37
CA GLN A 50 -3.07 -5.29 14.12
C GLN A 50 -2.97 -4.98 15.61
#